data_06f9f559f08dee30240021d4529eb91c
#
_entry.id   06f9f559f08dee30240021d4529eb91c
#
_cell.length_a   1.000
_cell.length_b   1.000
_cell.length_c   1.000
_cell.angle_alpha   90.00
_cell.angle_beta   90.00
_cell.angle_gamma   90.00
#
_symmetry.space_group_name_H-M   'P 1'
#
loop_
_entity.id
_entity.type
_entity.pdbx_description
1 polymer ?
#
loop_
_entity_poly.entity_id
_entity_poly.type
_entity_poly.pdbx_seq_one_letter_code
_entity_poly.pdbx_strand_id
1 'polypeptide(L)'
;MNSVRRQGGRRFPTPDQVRELPLQLRIEVPVAWQDRNGHVGVKHVQSLFAEGAWRVLEEVGIDAAWFRQHKRSQFDLEHHLFYRAEMHAGETVSTYNRV
;
A
#
# COMPACT_ATOMS: atom_id res chain seq x y z
N MET A 1 20.48 13.92 8.55
CA MET A 1 20.19 12.58 8.02
C MET A 1 19.51 12.68 6.68
N ASN A 2 19.94 11.91 5.72
CA ASN A 2 19.37 11.94 4.41
C ASN A 2 17.95 11.33 4.41
N SER A 3 16.94 12.10 4.08
CA SER A 3 15.55 11.66 4.06
C SER A 3 15.21 10.82 2.82
N VAL A 4 16.12 10.76 1.86
CA VAL A 4 15.99 9.93 0.66
C VAL A 4 17.05 8.86 0.70
N ARG A 5 16.62 7.61 0.60
CA ARG A 5 17.54 6.47 0.58
C ARG A 5 17.55 5.82 -0.79
N ARG A 6 18.67 5.18 -1.10
CA ARG A 6 18.81 4.37 -2.29
C ARG A 6 19.03 2.91 -1.89
N GLN A 7 18.45 2.01 -2.64
CA GLN A 7 18.66 0.58 -2.47
C GLN A 7 18.61 -0.06 -3.85
N GLY A 8 19.68 -0.76 -4.25
CA GLY A 8 19.75 -1.35 -5.57
C GLY A 8 19.61 -0.32 -6.69
N GLY A 9 20.14 0.90 -6.51
CA GLY A 9 20.00 2.00 -7.45
C GLY A 9 18.66 2.74 -7.40
N ARG A 10 17.73 2.31 -6.56
CA ARG A 10 16.42 2.94 -6.43
C ARG A 10 16.46 4.09 -5.45
N ARG A 11 15.60 5.06 -5.71
CA ARG A 11 15.42 6.23 -4.88
C ARG A 11 14.05 6.16 -4.20
N PHE A 12 14.03 6.27 -2.88
CA PHE A 12 12.80 6.24 -2.11
C PHE A 12 12.31 7.65 -1.81
N PRO A 13 10.98 7.87 -1.86
CA PRO A 13 10.43 9.16 -1.48
C PRO A 13 10.55 9.39 0.02
N THR A 14 10.58 10.65 0.41
CA THR A 14 10.50 11.03 1.82
C THR A 14 9.07 10.85 2.32
N PRO A 15 8.84 10.76 3.65
CA PRO A 15 7.49 10.74 4.21
C PRO A 15 6.64 11.94 3.77
N ASP A 16 7.23 13.13 3.67
CA ASP A 16 6.50 14.31 3.22
C ASP A 16 6.07 14.20 1.76
N GLN A 17 6.95 13.68 0.91
CA GLN A 17 6.61 13.42 -0.50
C GLN A 17 5.48 12.40 -0.63
N VAL A 18 5.49 11.37 0.21
CA VAL A 18 4.41 10.37 0.23
C VAL A 18 3.08 11.02 0.61
N ARG A 19 3.09 11.89 1.61
CA ARG A 19 1.87 12.58 2.07
C ARG A 19 1.28 13.54 1.05
N GLU A 20 2.05 13.95 0.05
CA GLU A 20 1.55 14.75 -1.06
C GLU A 20 0.67 13.94 -2.03
N LEU A 21 0.77 12.62 -1.98
CA LEU A 21 -0.05 11.74 -2.82
C LEU A 21 -1.47 11.64 -2.26
N PRO A 22 -2.44 11.24 -3.10
CA PRO A 22 -3.81 11.04 -2.60
C PRO A 22 -3.87 9.96 -1.53
N LEU A 23 -4.54 10.28 -0.43
CA LEU A 23 -4.83 9.32 0.62
C LEU A 23 -5.89 8.33 0.14
N GLN A 24 -5.59 7.05 0.18
CA GLN A 24 -6.52 6.00 -0.27
C GLN A 24 -7.24 5.32 0.87
N LEU A 25 -6.54 5.07 1.96
CA LEU A 25 -7.08 4.31 3.08
C LEU A 25 -6.42 4.78 4.37
N ARG A 26 -7.21 4.88 5.42
CA ARG A 26 -6.70 5.13 6.78
C ARG A 26 -7.42 4.19 7.73
N ILE A 27 -6.67 3.38 8.44
CA ILE A 27 -7.23 2.40 9.37
C ILE A 27 -6.45 2.39 10.68
N GLU A 28 -7.13 1.95 11.73
CA GLU A 28 -6.46 1.53 12.95
C GLU A 28 -6.11 0.05 12.80
N VAL A 29 -4.88 -0.31 13.07
CA VAL A 29 -4.41 -1.69 12.91
C VAL A 29 -5.08 -2.60 13.95
N PRO A 30 -5.83 -3.62 13.51
CA PRO A 30 -6.50 -4.55 14.43
C PRO A 30 -5.51 -5.44 15.17
N VAL A 31 -5.85 -5.78 16.41
CA VAL A 31 -5.06 -6.73 17.21
C VAL A 31 -4.94 -8.08 16.50
N ALA A 32 -5.98 -8.49 15.79
CA ALA A 32 -5.99 -9.76 15.06
C ALA A 32 -4.90 -9.87 13.98
N TRP A 33 -4.31 -8.75 13.58
CA TRP A 33 -3.24 -8.75 12.58
C TRP A 33 -1.87 -9.04 13.15
N GLN A 34 -1.73 -9.07 14.47
CA GLN A 34 -0.45 -9.38 15.10
C GLN A 34 -0.08 -10.84 14.95
N ASP A 35 1.19 -11.07 14.66
CA ASP A 35 1.77 -12.40 14.67
C ASP A 35 2.30 -12.75 16.08
N ARG A 36 3.00 -13.87 16.17
CA ARG A 36 3.55 -14.34 17.44
C ARG A 36 4.60 -13.41 18.05
N ASN A 37 5.20 -12.55 17.23
CA ASN A 37 6.23 -11.61 17.65
C ASN A 37 5.63 -10.24 18.02
N GLY A 38 4.31 -10.09 17.96
CA GLY A 38 3.64 -8.83 18.24
C GLY A 38 3.69 -7.82 17.10
N HIS A 39 4.09 -8.26 15.91
CA HIS A 39 4.17 -7.42 14.72
C HIS A 39 3.06 -7.74 13.74
N VAL A 40 2.72 -6.79 12.88
CA VAL A 40 1.74 -7.04 11.82
C VAL A 40 2.33 -7.98 10.78
N GLY A 41 1.63 -9.07 10.51
CA GLY A 41 2.06 -10.07 9.54
C GLY A 41 2.13 -9.52 8.11
N VAL A 42 3.05 -10.06 7.32
CA VAL A 42 3.30 -9.62 5.94
C VAL A 42 2.04 -9.66 5.08
N LYS A 43 1.19 -10.68 5.27
CA LYS A 43 -0.06 -10.79 4.48
C LYS A 43 -0.98 -9.59 4.65
N HIS A 44 -1.01 -8.98 5.83
CA HIS A 44 -1.84 -7.81 6.09
C HIS A 44 -1.25 -6.56 5.46
N VAL A 45 0.06 -6.42 5.46
CA VAL A 45 0.75 -5.34 4.76
C VAL A 45 0.47 -5.42 3.26
N GLN A 46 0.56 -6.61 2.68
CA GLN A 46 0.26 -6.82 1.27
C GLN A 46 -1.20 -6.53 0.95
N SER A 47 -2.12 -6.87 1.85
CA SER A 47 -3.54 -6.56 1.68
C SER A 47 -3.80 -5.06 1.66
N LEU A 48 -3.13 -4.29 2.51
CA LEU A 48 -3.23 -2.82 2.50
C LEU A 48 -2.73 -2.25 1.17
N PHE A 49 -1.62 -2.77 0.69
CA PHE A 49 -1.07 -2.36 -0.61
C PHE A 49 -2.08 -2.64 -1.73
N ALA A 50 -2.63 -3.84 -1.78
CA ALA A 50 -3.59 -4.24 -2.80
C ALA A 50 -4.87 -3.41 -2.75
N GLU A 51 -5.40 -3.17 -1.57
CA GLU A 51 -6.59 -2.36 -1.37
C GLU A 51 -6.39 -0.93 -1.87
N GLY A 52 -5.25 -0.32 -1.54
CA GLY A 52 -4.91 1.01 -2.00
C GLY A 52 -4.82 1.08 -3.53
N ALA A 53 -4.21 0.10 -4.15
CA ALA A 53 -4.08 0.02 -5.60
C ALA A 53 -5.44 -0.07 -6.30
N TRP A 54 -6.36 -0.88 -5.77
CA TRP A 54 -7.72 -0.97 -6.30
C TRP A 54 -8.47 0.36 -6.22
N ARG A 55 -8.32 1.07 -5.10
CA ARG A 55 -8.97 2.37 -4.92
C ARG A 55 -8.50 3.40 -5.94
N VAL A 56 -7.21 3.40 -6.27
CA VAL A 56 -6.67 4.28 -7.32
C VAL A 56 -7.33 3.98 -8.66
N LEU A 57 -7.46 2.71 -9.02
CA LEU A 57 -8.10 2.31 -10.27
C LEU A 57 -9.57 2.74 -10.30
N GLU A 58 -10.30 2.54 -9.21
CA GLU A 58 -11.70 2.95 -9.10
C GLU A 58 -11.86 4.46 -9.28
N GLU A 59 -10.95 5.26 -8.75
CA GLU A 59 -10.98 6.71 -8.89
C GLU A 59 -10.89 7.16 -10.34
N VAL A 60 -10.22 6.41 -11.19
CA VAL A 60 -10.11 6.73 -12.62
C VAL A 60 -11.13 5.96 -13.47
N GLY A 61 -12.11 5.33 -12.82
CA GLY A 61 -13.21 4.65 -13.50
C GLY A 61 -12.94 3.21 -13.90
N ILE A 62 -11.80 2.66 -13.52
CA ILE A 62 -11.46 1.27 -13.80
C ILE A 62 -11.87 0.41 -12.60
N ASP A 63 -13.15 0.11 -12.54
CA ASP A 63 -13.77 -0.67 -11.47
C ASP A 63 -14.21 -2.05 -11.98
N ALA A 64 -14.90 -2.82 -11.13
CA ALA A 64 -15.39 -4.13 -11.49
C ALA A 64 -16.33 -4.09 -12.71
N ALA A 65 -17.17 -3.08 -12.82
CA ALA A 65 -18.08 -2.90 -13.95
C ALA A 65 -17.29 -2.65 -15.24
N TRP A 66 -16.25 -1.84 -15.15
CA TRP A 66 -15.40 -1.57 -16.31
C TRP A 66 -14.75 -2.86 -16.83
N PHE A 67 -14.20 -3.69 -15.93
CA PHE A 67 -13.60 -4.97 -16.32
C PHE A 67 -14.60 -5.90 -16.99
N ARG A 68 -15.82 -5.99 -16.45
CA ARG A 68 -16.88 -6.81 -17.05
C ARG A 68 -17.28 -6.30 -18.43
N GLN A 69 -17.46 -4.99 -18.55
CA GLN A 69 -17.90 -4.35 -19.79
C GLN A 69 -16.88 -4.53 -20.91
N HIS A 70 -15.60 -4.40 -20.59
CA HIS A 70 -14.51 -4.47 -21.57
C HIS A 70 -13.95 -5.88 -21.73
N LYS A 71 -14.48 -6.85 -20.96
CA LYS A 71 -14.01 -8.25 -20.96
C LYS A 71 -12.50 -8.32 -20.74
N ARG A 72 -12.00 -7.55 -19.77
CA ARG A 72 -10.58 -7.47 -19.42
C ARG A 72 -10.40 -7.81 -17.97
N SER A 73 -9.17 -8.19 -17.63
CA SER A 73 -8.74 -8.38 -16.24
C SER A 73 -7.36 -7.83 -16.07
N GLN A 74 -6.98 -7.67 -14.82
CA GLN A 74 -5.63 -7.23 -14.43
C GLN A 74 -4.94 -8.40 -13.74
N PHE A 75 -3.69 -8.61 -14.10
CA PHE A 75 -2.84 -9.61 -13.47
C PHE A 75 -1.49 -8.97 -13.15
N ASP A 76 -1.12 -8.98 -11.88
CA ASP A 76 0.15 -8.42 -11.45
C ASP A 76 1.28 -9.37 -11.76
N LEU A 77 2.28 -8.89 -12.47
CA LEU A 77 3.42 -9.70 -12.86
C LEU A 77 4.56 -9.61 -11.86
N GLU A 78 4.68 -8.49 -11.17
CA GLU A 78 5.82 -8.25 -10.31
C GLU A 78 5.47 -7.21 -9.25
N HIS A 79 5.85 -7.49 -8.00
CA HIS A 79 5.77 -6.55 -6.89
C HIS A 79 7.13 -6.40 -6.24
N HIS A 80 7.47 -5.17 -5.85
CA HIS A 80 8.65 -4.88 -5.05
C HIS A 80 8.21 -4.19 -3.78
N LEU A 81 8.43 -4.82 -2.63
CA LEU A 81 8.03 -4.31 -1.33
C LEU A 81 9.26 -4.03 -0.47
N PHE A 82 9.28 -2.85 0.13
CA PHE A 82 10.36 -2.43 1.02
C PHE A 82 9.77 -2.09 2.38
N TYR A 83 10.17 -2.83 3.40
CA TYR A 83 9.69 -2.66 4.77
C TYR A 83 10.70 -1.79 5.51
N ARG A 84 10.26 -0.60 5.91
CA ARG A 84 11.14 0.41 6.51
C ARG A 84 10.91 0.59 8.00
N ALA A 85 9.75 0.15 8.48
CA ALA A 85 9.38 0.21 9.88
C ALA A 85 8.35 -0.87 10.17
N GLU A 86 8.24 -1.24 11.43
CA GLU A 86 7.24 -2.17 11.89
C GLU A 86 5.91 -1.45 12.11
N MET A 87 4.82 -2.21 11.96
CA MET A 87 3.48 -1.76 12.34
C MET A 87 3.01 -2.56 13.54
N HIS A 88 2.28 -1.90 14.43
CA HIS A 88 1.76 -2.51 15.64
C HIS A 88 0.25 -2.27 15.75
N ALA A 89 -0.45 -3.18 16.44
CA ALA A 89 -1.87 -3.03 16.71
C ALA A 89 -2.14 -1.71 17.44
N GLY A 90 -3.24 -1.06 17.09
CA GLY A 90 -3.63 0.22 17.67
C GLY A 90 -3.03 1.44 16.98
N GLU A 91 -2.02 1.27 16.15
CA GLU A 91 -1.48 2.37 15.36
C GLU A 91 -2.40 2.70 14.19
N THR A 92 -2.42 3.97 13.80
CA THR A 92 -3.13 4.40 12.60
C THR A 92 -2.20 4.32 11.40
N VAL A 93 -2.64 3.60 10.37
CA VAL A 93 -1.90 3.43 9.13
C VAL A 93 -2.67 4.09 7.99
N SER A 94 -1.97 4.85 7.18
CA SER A 94 -2.53 5.50 5.99
C SER A 94 -1.81 5.00 4.75
N THR A 95 -2.57 4.74 3.69
CA THR A 95 -2.00 4.36 2.40
C THR A 95 -2.11 5.51 1.42
N TYR A 96 -1.05 5.73 0.67
CA TYR A 96 -0.96 6.76 -0.35
C TYR A 96 -0.47 6.11 -1.63
N ASN A 97 -1.15 6.37 -2.72
CA ASN A 97 -0.87 5.71 -3.99
C ASN A 97 -0.82 6.70 -5.13
N ARG A 98 -0.06 6.34 -6.16
CA ARG A 98 -0.11 7.03 -7.45
C ARG A 98 0.01 6.00 -8.57
N VAL A 99 -0.44 6.38 -9.71
CA VAL A 99 -0.26 5.62 -10.94
C VAL A 99 0.93 6.20 -11.72
#